data_2ff5de629a12ade1cb2da18bde6d0f72
#
_entry.id   2ff5de629a12ade1cb2da18bde6d0f72
#
_cell.length_a   1.000
_cell.length_b   1.000
_cell.length_c   1.000
_cell.angle_alpha   90.00
_cell.angle_beta   90.00
_cell.angle_gamma   90.00
#
_symmetry.space_group_name_H-M   'P 1'
#
loop_
_entity.id
_entity.type
_entity.pdbx_description
1 polymer ?
#
loop_
_entity_poly.entity_id
_entity_poly.type
_entity_poly.pdbx_seq_one_letter_code
_entity_poly.pdbx_strand_id
1 'polypeptide(L)'
;MIRSWLLFVCGGGAALLSISGCSNSTNSNQTANTTPVLIEFEMNDSTTTEFIGAFDGNLWSVFNGAEEISMQPVNDTVWRVPVFGGSWVLKEGSGVEDYKGYWVDSLRASNGSVYTVPLTISVGSKPKNQTNDRTELPDGTWDVWFGKRTDAIADAQLDVAYKNDRLQATMRTPTGDYRYLTGTCINQKLRLQTYDGAHLYLFTASYVNGNWVGGQFFSGNHYQTTWSATRSEPTEGENPMQVFAVSNQDLTASFINREGKVDTLSLLSDSLIVLDVLGTWCPNCMDEVRLLAGVHRQSARFISIAFERDTLAAAAYRRLDEFASEMNMDWEVYLGGRASKGVAADAFPFLDRVLSFPTTLFIQNNTVVVHSGFNGPATGERYELERERFNNQLKGVTSLESH
;
A
#
# COMPACT_ATOMS: atom_id res chain seq x y z
N MET A 1 72.76 -36.38 6.64
CA MET A 1 72.81 -37.83 6.86
C MET A 1 71.37 -38.33 6.77
N ILE A 2 71.02 -38.84 5.61
CA ILE A 2 70.93 -40.26 5.26
C ILE A 2 69.69 -40.90 5.95
N ARG A 3 68.78 -41.21 5.13
CA ARG A 3 68.07 -42.43 4.63
C ARG A 3 66.61 -42.45 5.07
N SER A 4 65.71 -42.51 4.20
CA SER A 4 65.28 -43.47 3.13
C SER A 4 64.31 -44.56 3.59
N TRP A 5 63.20 -44.62 2.89
CA TRP A 5 62.35 -45.74 2.46
C TRP A 5 61.47 -46.44 3.56
N LEU A 6 60.19 -46.61 3.34
CA LEU A 6 59.59 -47.65 2.46
C LEU A 6 58.10 -47.48 2.30
N LEU A 7 57.65 -47.68 1.09
CA LEU A 7 56.27 -47.95 0.66
C LEU A 7 55.74 -49.24 1.30
N PHE A 8 54.46 -49.26 1.65
CA PHE A 8 53.66 -50.48 1.46
C PHE A 8 52.25 -50.09 0.96
N VAL A 9 51.93 -50.61 -0.20
CA VAL A 9 50.64 -50.66 -0.86
C VAL A 9 49.96 -51.95 -0.46
N CYS A 10 48.69 -51.88 -0.15
CA CYS A 10 47.61 -52.89 -0.31
C CYS A 10 46.42 -52.44 0.51
N GLY A 11 45.24 -52.20 0.05
CA GLY A 11 44.46 -52.87 -0.97
C GLY A 11 43.09 -53.03 -0.39
N GLY A 12 42.06 -52.46 -1.04
CA GLY A 12 40.74 -53.08 -1.01
C GLY A 12 39.74 -52.52 -0.03
N GLY A 13 38.70 -51.89 -0.53
CA GLY A 13 37.46 -51.72 0.21
C GLY A 13 36.71 -50.42 -0.16
N ALA A 14 36.28 -50.28 -1.39
CA ALA A 14 35.30 -49.24 -1.74
C ALA A 14 33.97 -49.60 -1.13
N ALA A 15 33.58 -48.92 -0.03
CA ALA A 15 32.23 -48.90 0.44
C ALA A 15 31.55 -47.68 -0.22
N LEU A 16 30.78 -47.96 -1.24
CA LEU A 16 29.83 -47.06 -1.84
C LEU A 16 28.71 -46.79 -0.80
N LEU A 17 28.82 -45.72 -0.05
CA LEU A 17 27.66 -45.16 0.66
C LEU A 17 26.87 -44.37 -0.39
N SER A 18 25.82 -45.04 -0.88
CA SER A 18 24.74 -44.40 -1.62
C SER A 18 24.02 -43.42 -0.69
N ILE A 19 24.33 -42.16 -0.85
CA ILE A 19 23.51 -41.08 -0.33
C ILE A 19 22.23 -41.07 -1.18
N SER A 20 21.20 -41.71 -0.66
CA SER A 20 19.84 -41.67 -1.21
C SER A 20 19.38 -40.24 -1.33
N GLY A 21 18.93 -39.94 -2.52
CA GLY A 21 18.56 -38.64 -3.00
C GLY A 21 17.63 -37.85 -2.08
N CYS A 22 17.96 -36.58 -2.00
CA CYS A 22 16.95 -35.57 -1.83
C CYS A 22 15.94 -35.73 -2.97
N SER A 23 14.76 -36.20 -2.63
CA SER A 23 13.61 -36.08 -3.50
C SER A 23 13.42 -34.63 -3.85
N ASN A 24 13.77 -34.26 -5.07
CA ASN A 24 13.22 -33.09 -5.72
C ASN A 24 11.69 -33.25 -5.64
N SER A 25 11.07 -32.57 -4.69
CA SER A 25 9.68 -32.20 -4.83
C SER A 25 9.63 -31.32 -6.08
N THR A 26 9.37 -31.93 -7.20
CA THR A 26 8.83 -31.21 -8.35
C THR A 26 7.56 -30.55 -7.85
N ASN A 27 7.65 -29.27 -7.49
CA ASN A 27 6.53 -28.37 -7.53
C ASN A 27 6.00 -28.46 -8.96
N SER A 28 5.03 -29.36 -9.15
CA SER A 28 4.12 -29.25 -10.27
C SER A 28 3.43 -27.91 -10.09
N ASN A 29 3.95 -26.87 -10.77
CA ASN A 29 3.15 -25.72 -11.12
C ASN A 29 1.98 -26.25 -11.95
N GLN A 30 0.90 -26.66 -11.26
CA GLN A 30 -0.41 -26.62 -11.85
C GLN A 30 -0.62 -25.13 -12.14
N THR A 31 -0.42 -24.73 -13.37
CA THR A 31 -1.01 -23.51 -13.91
C THR A 31 -2.50 -23.73 -13.72
N ALA A 32 -3.05 -23.18 -12.63
CA ALA A 32 -4.49 -23.09 -12.46
C ALA A 32 -5.02 -22.48 -13.76
N ASN A 33 -5.99 -23.12 -14.40
CA ASN A 33 -6.66 -22.61 -15.58
C ASN A 33 -7.43 -21.37 -15.17
N THR A 34 -6.75 -20.23 -15.12
CA THR A 34 -7.38 -18.95 -14.79
C THR A 34 -8.08 -18.41 -16.03
N THR A 35 -9.35 -18.09 -15.89
CA THR A 35 -10.14 -17.44 -16.93
C THR A 35 -10.00 -15.93 -16.78
N PRO A 36 -9.60 -15.19 -17.83
CA PRO A 36 -9.53 -13.75 -17.78
C PRO A 36 -10.92 -13.14 -17.61
N VAL A 37 -11.01 -12.08 -16.83
CA VAL A 37 -12.25 -11.35 -16.60
C VAL A 37 -12.06 -9.86 -16.78
N LEU A 38 -13.13 -9.19 -17.22
CA LEU A 38 -13.23 -7.73 -17.22
C LEU A 38 -14.09 -7.31 -16.02
N ILE A 39 -13.56 -6.41 -15.20
CA ILE A 39 -14.22 -5.90 -14.00
C ILE A 39 -14.50 -4.42 -14.23
N GLU A 40 -15.78 -4.05 -14.21
CA GLU A 40 -16.25 -2.68 -14.43
C GLU A 40 -16.89 -2.15 -13.15
N PHE A 41 -16.42 -0.98 -12.65
CA PHE A 41 -17.06 -0.23 -11.58
C PHE A 41 -17.74 1.01 -12.14
N GLU A 42 -18.96 1.28 -11.71
CA GLU A 42 -19.72 2.46 -12.12
C GLU A 42 -19.41 3.64 -11.19
N MET A 43 -18.74 4.67 -11.74
CA MET A 43 -18.44 5.91 -11.00
C MET A 43 -19.63 6.86 -10.99
N ASN A 44 -20.39 6.88 -12.07
CA ASN A 44 -21.68 7.58 -12.23
C ASN A 44 -22.40 7.01 -13.48
N ASP A 45 -23.57 7.56 -13.85
CA ASP A 45 -24.41 7.08 -14.95
C ASP A 45 -23.70 7.02 -16.32
N SER A 46 -22.58 7.73 -16.48
CA SER A 46 -21.87 7.84 -17.77
C SER A 46 -20.39 7.46 -17.70
N THR A 47 -19.87 7.14 -16.51
CA THR A 47 -18.44 6.94 -16.28
C THR A 47 -18.20 5.65 -15.54
N THR A 48 -17.41 4.76 -16.15
CA THR A 48 -16.99 3.48 -15.55
C THR A 48 -15.48 3.39 -15.49
N THR A 49 -14.94 2.52 -14.63
CA THR A 49 -13.55 2.06 -14.68
C THR A 49 -13.51 0.61 -15.14
N GLU A 50 -12.45 0.22 -15.82
CA GLU A 50 -12.29 -1.13 -16.37
C GLU A 50 -10.96 -1.73 -15.90
N PHE A 51 -11.02 -2.85 -15.19
CA PHE A 51 -9.83 -3.57 -14.75
C PHE A 51 -9.79 -4.96 -15.35
N ILE A 52 -8.58 -5.41 -15.67
CA ILE A 52 -8.33 -6.80 -16.00
C ILE A 52 -8.23 -7.58 -14.68
N GLY A 53 -8.83 -8.75 -14.65
CA GLY A 53 -8.73 -9.67 -13.55
C GLY A 53 -8.64 -11.12 -14.05
N ALA A 54 -8.72 -12.04 -13.12
CA ALA A 54 -8.75 -13.48 -13.37
C ALA A 54 -9.74 -14.17 -12.44
N PHE A 55 -10.27 -15.31 -12.88
CA PHE A 55 -11.07 -16.22 -12.09
C PHE A 55 -10.47 -17.64 -12.20
N ASP A 56 -10.16 -18.26 -11.08
CA ASP A 56 -9.57 -19.61 -11.03
C ASP A 56 -10.58 -20.74 -10.75
N GLY A 57 -11.88 -20.40 -10.75
CA GLY A 57 -12.97 -21.29 -10.36
C GLY A 57 -13.45 -21.09 -8.92
N ASN A 58 -12.70 -20.36 -8.09
CA ASN A 58 -13.03 -20.07 -6.71
C ASN A 58 -12.74 -18.62 -6.29
N LEU A 59 -11.64 -18.05 -6.79
CA LEU A 59 -11.16 -16.73 -6.42
C LEU A 59 -11.25 -15.75 -7.60
N TRP A 60 -11.73 -14.56 -7.32
CA TRP A 60 -11.62 -13.40 -8.21
C TRP A 60 -10.34 -12.64 -7.88
N SER A 61 -9.55 -12.32 -8.88
CA SER A 61 -8.39 -11.44 -8.75
C SER A 61 -8.53 -10.20 -9.61
N VAL A 62 -8.09 -9.05 -9.09
CA VAL A 62 -7.94 -7.79 -9.82
C VAL A 62 -6.46 -7.47 -9.96
N PHE A 63 -6.02 -7.04 -11.13
CA PHE A 63 -4.66 -6.57 -11.35
C PHE A 63 -4.60 -5.04 -11.29
N ASN A 64 -3.90 -4.53 -10.29
CA ASN A 64 -3.65 -3.11 -10.08
C ASN A 64 -2.15 -2.81 -10.26
N GLY A 65 -1.76 -2.53 -11.50
CA GLY A 65 -0.32 -2.38 -11.82
C GLY A 65 0.45 -3.68 -11.65
N ALA A 66 1.40 -3.68 -10.74
CA ALA A 66 2.19 -4.86 -10.37
C ALA A 66 1.59 -5.67 -9.21
N GLU A 67 0.50 -5.20 -8.63
CA GLU A 67 -0.18 -5.85 -7.51
C GLU A 67 -1.38 -6.66 -7.98
N GLU A 68 -1.49 -7.88 -7.48
CA GLU A 68 -2.67 -8.73 -7.61
C GLU A 68 -3.46 -8.70 -6.30
N ILE A 69 -4.76 -8.42 -6.38
CA ILE A 69 -5.67 -8.38 -5.23
C ILE A 69 -6.66 -9.53 -5.41
N SER A 70 -6.43 -10.63 -4.69
CA SER A 70 -7.28 -11.82 -4.74
C SER A 70 -8.36 -11.77 -3.68
N MET A 71 -9.63 -11.78 -4.09
CA MET A 71 -10.79 -11.70 -3.20
C MET A 71 -10.99 -13.00 -2.46
N GLN A 72 -11.19 -12.95 -1.15
CA GLN A 72 -11.38 -14.11 -0.29
C GLN A 72 -12.86 -14.51 -0.23
N PRO A 73 -13.26 -15.73 -0.63
CA PRO A 73 -14.66 -16.15 -0.59
C PRO A 73 -15.14 -16.26 0.87
N VAL A 74 -16.31 -15.69 1.14
CA VAL A 74 -17.04 -15.81 2.42
C VAL A 74 -18.20 -16.78 2.25
N ASN A 75 -18.90 -16.70 1.12
CA ASN A 75 -19.97 -17.61 0.69
C ASN A 75 -20.17 -17.45 -0.83
N ASP A 76 -21.19 -18.09 -1.38
CA ASP A 76 -21.45 -18.11 -2.84
C ASP A 76 -21.70 -16.73 -3.47
N THR A 77 -21.98 -15.71 -2.68
CA THR A 77 -22.31 -14.36 -3.18
C THR A 77 -21.46 -13.26 -2.59
N VAL A 78 -20.60 -13.54 -1.61
CA VAL A 78 -19.81 -12.54 -0.90
C VAL A 78 -18.33 -12.94 -0.92
N TRP A 79 -17.49 -12.01 -1.36
CA TRP A 79 -16.04 -12.10 -1.32
C TRP A 79 -15.46 -10.94 -0.54
N ARG A 80 -14.67 -11.21 0.47
CA ARG A 80 -13.98 -10.19 1.27
C ARG A 80 -12.79 -9.63 0.50
N VAL A 81 -12.66 -8.32 0.50
CA VAL A 81 -11.44 -7.65 0.05
C VAL A 81 -10.36 -7.86 1.12
N PRO A 82 -9.22 -8.47 0.78
CA PRO A 82 -8.16 -8.70 1.76
C PRO A 82 -7.61 -7.38 2.28
N VAL A 83 -7.08 -7.41 3.49
CA VAL A 83 -6.43 -6.28 4.18
C VAL A 83 -7.37 -5.13 4.57
N PHE A 84 -8.28 -4.69 3.72
CA PHE A 84 -9.08 -3.47 3.92
C PHE A 84 -10.51 -3.68 4.43
N GLY A 85 -10.99 -4.92 4.47
CA GLY A 85 -12.26 -5.27 5.11
C GLY A 85 -13.54 -4.91 4.34
N GLY A 86 -13.45 -4.35 3.14
CA GLY A 86 -14.59 -4.23 2.22
C GLY A 86 -14.97 -5.58 1.61
N SER A 87 -16.10 -5.65 0.92
CA SER A 87 -16.57 -6.87 0.27
C SER A 87 -17.13 -6.62 -1.12
N TRP A 88 -16.98 -7.60 -2.00
CA TRP A 88 -17.79 -7.71 -3.20
C TRP A 88 -19.01 -8.59 -2.92
N VAL A 89 -20.16 -8.08 -3.23
CA VAL A 89 -21.44 -8.80 -3.15
C VAL A 89 -21.93 -9.00 -4.57
N LEU A 90 -21.82 -10.21 -5.08
CA LEU A 90 -22.08 -10.55 -6.49
C LEU A 90 -23.24 -11.54 -6.59
N LYS A 91 -24.00 -11.45 -7.68
CA LYS A 91 -24.99 -12.41 -8.10
C LYS A 91 -24.77 -12.74 -9.57
N GLU A 92 -25.03 -13.98 -9.95
CA GLU A 92 -25.04 -14.33 -11.38
C GLU A 92 -26.00 -13.42 -12.13
N GLY A 93 -25.55 -12.89 -13.26
CA GLY A 93 -26.35 -12.10 -14.18
C GLY A 93 -27.28 -13.01 -15.01
N SER A 94 -28.06 -12.39 -15.88
CA SER A 94 -28.95 -13.10 -16.82
C SER A 94 -28.19 -13.71 -18.03
N GLY A 95 -26.90 -13.42 -18.20
CA GLY A 95 -26.01 -13.99 -19.22
C GLY A 95 -25.17 -15.12 -18.65
N VAL A 96 -24.69 -16.02 -19.51
CA VAL A 96 -24.04 -17.28 -19.11
C VAL A 96 -22.70 -17.08 -18.38
N GLU A 97 -22.15 -15.86 -18.37
CA GLU A 97 -20.80 -15.58 -17.85
C GLU A 97 -20.66 -14.18 -17.22
N ASP A 98 -21.77 -13.53 -16.79
CA ASP A 98 -21.73 -12.22 -16.19
C ASP A 98 -22.17 -12.27 -14.72
N TYR A 99 -21.47 -11.50 -13.88
CA TYR A 99 -21.82 -11.27 -12.48
C TYR A 99 -22.08 -9.78 -12.27
N LYS A 100 -23.11 -9.46 -11.49
CA LYS A 100 -23.45 -8.08 -11.12
C LYS A 100 -23.60 -7.95 -9.64
N GLY A 101 -23.20 -6.79 -9.11
CA GLY A 101 -23.31 -6.52 -7.69
C GLY A 101 -22.68 -5.21 -7.29
N TYR A 102 -22.02 -5.24 -6.12
CA TYR A 102 -21.48 -4.03 -5.52
C TYR A 102 -20.16 -4.32 -4.80
N TRP A 103 -19.22 -3.39 -4.88
CA TRP A 103 -18.21 -3.24 -3.87
C TRP A 103 -18.82 -2.46 -2.70
N VAL A 104 -18.70 -3.02 -1.49
CA VAL A 104 -19.36 -2.57 -0.27
C VAL A 104 -18.32 -2.30 0.81
N ASP A 105 -18.36 -1.13 1.45
CA ASP A 105 -17.58 -0.82 2.64
C ASP A 105 -18.48 -0.14 3.70
N SER A 106 -18.81 -0.88 4.74
CA SER A 106 -19.72 -0.43 5.79
C SER A 106 -19.10 0.61 6.73
N LEU A 107 -17.78 0.74 6.76
CA LEU A 107 -17.08 1.66 7.67
C LEU A 107 -16.68 2.98 7.00
N ARG A 108 -16.83 3.08 5.68
CA ARG A 108 -16.40 4.26 4.93
C ARG A 108 -17.41 5.42 4.97
N ALA A 109 -18.69 5.14 5.12
CA ALA A 109 -19.71 6.15 5.11
C ALA A 109 -19.86 6.83 6.47
N SER A 110 -19.75 8.16 6.50
CA SER A 110 -19.79 8.96 7.74
C SER A 110 -21.19 9.19 8.31
N ASN A 111 -22.24 8.87 7.55
CA ASN A 111 -23.65 9.17 7.88
C ASN A 111 -24.45 7.93 8.28
N GLY A 112 -23.79 6.81 8.57
CA GLY A 112 -24.45 5.53 8.90
C GLY A 112 -25.03 4.78 7.70
N SER A 113 -24.88 5.31 6.47
CA SER A 113 -25.17 4.55 5.24
C SER A 113 -24.00 3.62 4.91
N VAL A 114 -24.26 2.60 4.10
CA VAL A 114 -23.24 1.70 3.59
C VAL A 114 -22.69 2.30 2.29
N TYR A 115 -21.36 2.45 2.19
CA TYR A 115 -20.73 2.86 0.95
C TYR A 115 -20.79 1.71 -0.06
N THR A 116 -21.36 1.97 -1.23
CA THR A 116 -21.49 0.95 -2.30
C THR A 116 -21.12 1.54 -3.64
N VAL A 117 -20.39 0.77 -4.45
CA VAL A 117 -20.11 1.08 -5.85
C VAL A 117 -20.60 -0.08 -6.71
N PRO A 118 -21.48 0.16 -7.71
CA PRO A 118 -21.94 -0.89 -8.60
C PRO A 118 -20.77 -1.54 -9.34
N LEU A 119 -20.83 -2.85 -9.50
CA LEU A 119 -19.77 -3.69 -10.04
C LEU A 119 -20.37 -4.71 -11.03
N THR A 120 -19.74 -4.84 -12.19
CA THR A 120 -20.04 -5.90 -13.18
C THR A 120 -18.76 -6.65 -13.51
N ILE A 121 -18.81 -7.98 -13.56
CA ILE A 121 -17.72 -8.84 -14.00
C ILE A 121 -18.19 -9.62 -15.23
N SER A 122 -17.42 -9.54 -16.31
CA SER A 122 -17.66 -10.27 -17.55
C SER A 122 -16.52 -11.27 -17.79
N VAL A 123 -16.86 -12.56 -17.77
CA VAL A 123 -15.90 -13.65 -17.91
C VAL A 123 -15.52 -13.81 -19.39
N GLY A 124 -14.23 -14.04 -19.68
CA GLY A 124 -13.71 -14.18 -21.04
C GLY A 124 -13.64 -12.88 -21.84
N SER A 125 -14.06 -11.76 -21.26
CA SER A 125 -14.06 -10.45 -21.93
C SER A 125 -12.71 -9.73 -21.79
N LYS A 126 -12.43 -8.85 -22.74
CA LYS A 126 -11.22 -7.99 -22.75
C LYS A 126 -11.62 -6.52 -22.69
N PRO A 127 -10.76 -5.64 -22.15
CA PRO A 127 -11.01 -4.20 -22.18
C PRO A 127 -11.28 -3.68 -23.58
N LYS A 128 -12.27 -2.79 -23.68
CA LYS A 128 -12.73 -2.23 -24.97
C LYS A 128 -11.69 -1.35 -25.67
N ASN A 129 -10.69 -0.84 -24.95
CA ASN A 129 -9.75 0.20 -25.40
C ASN A 129 -8.34 -0.32 -25.70
N GLN A 130 -8.17 -1.53 -26.20
CA GLN A 130 -6.89 -1.99 -26.75
C GLN A 130 -6.75 -1.58 -28.22
N THR A 131 -6.70 -0.28 -28.52
CA THR A 131 -6.37 0.21 -29.86
C THR A 131 -4.87 0.45 -29.98
N ASN A 132 -4.32 0.25 -31.19
CA ASN A 132 -2.90 0.51 -31.49
C ASN A 132 -2.56 2.01 -31.58
N ASP A 133 -3.53 2.91 -31.41
CA ASP A 133 -3.37 4.36 -31.51
C ASP A 133 -2.89 4.99 -30.19
N ARG A 134 -1.81 4.44 -29.65
CA ARG A 134 -1.19 5.01 -28.45
C ARG A 134 -0.49 6.32 -28.80
N THR A 135 -0.73 7.36 -28.01
CA THR A 135 0.11 8.54 -28.05
C THR A 135 1.39 8.21 -27.27
N GLU A 136 2.53 8.29 -27.95
CA GLU A 136 3.81 8.26 -27.26
C GLU A 136 3.94 9.52 -26.41
N LEU A 137 3.78 9.36 -25.12
CA LEU A 137 4.08 10.39 -24.15
C LEU A 137 5.50 10.21 -23.66
N PRO A 138 6.27 11.28 -23.50
CA PRO A 138 7.55 11.16 -22.82
C PRO A 138 7.30 10.82 -21.34
N ASP A 139 8.14 9.97 -20.80
CA ASP A 139 8.25 9.81 -19.34
C ASP A 139 8.49 11.18 -18.70
N GLY A 140 7.94 11.40 -17.51
CA GLY A 140 8.16 12.67 -16.84
C GLY A 140 7.28 12.92 -15.64
N THR A 141 7.49 14.12 -15.10
CA THR A 141 6.83 14.64 -13.91
C THR A 141 6.05 15.90 -14.24
N TRP A 142 4.91 16.06 -13.60
CA TRP A 142 4.04 17.25 -13.72
C TRP A 142 3.57 17.68 -12.34
N ASP A 143 3.64 18.99 -12.08
CA ASP A 143 3.01 19.61 -10.92
C ASP A 143 1.49 19.65 -11.12
N VAL A 144 0.75 19.19 -10.12
CA VAL A 144 -0.71 18.97 -10.19
C VAL A 144 -1.45 19.90 -9.26
N TRP A 145 -2.56 20.45 -9.74
CA TRP A 145 -3.53 21.22 -8.96
C TRP A 145 -4.91 20.60 -9.09
N PHE A 146 -5.53 20.37 -7.94
CA PHE A 146 -6.92 19.94 -7.87
C PHE A 146 -7.87 21.14 -7.77
N GLY A 147 -9.00 21.07 -8.47
CA GLY A 147 -9.96 22.16 -8.54
C GLY A 147 -9.42 23.35 -9.37
N LYS A 148 -9.80 24.56 -8.97
CA LYS A 148 -9.27 25.79 -9.54
C LYS A 148 -7.87 26.03 -9.01
N ARG A 149 -6.91 26.22 -9.93
CA ARG A 149 -5.56 26.64 -9.54
C ARG A 149 -5.65 28.03 -8.90
N THR A 150 -5.44 28.10 -7.58
CA THR A 150 -5.45 29.34 -6.81
C THR A 150 -4.06 29.71 -6.30
N ASP A 151 -3.18 28.69 -6.14
CA ASP A 151 -1.88 28.84 -5.52
C ASP A 151 -0.74 28.52 -6.49
N ALA A 152 0.44 29.12 -6.19
CA ALA A 152 1.68 28.79 -6.92
C ALA A 152 2.22 27.40 -6.54
N ILE A 153 1.87 26.90 -5.34
CA ILE A 153 2.31 25.59 -4.83
C ILE A 153 1.37 24.51 -5.36
N ALA A 154 1.95 23.46 -5.93
CA ALA A 154 1.19 22.31 -6.40
C ALA A 154 0.68 21.47 -5.23
N ASP A 155 -0.48 20.86 -5.41
CA ASP A 155 -1.07 19.93 -4.44
C ASP A 155 -0.35 18.55 -4.46
N ALA A 156 0.18 18.18 -5.62
CA ALA A 156 0.84 16.90 -5.86
C ALA A 156 1.79 16.97 -7.07
N GLN A 157 2.59 15.92 -7.27
CA GLN A 157 3.30 15.66 -8.51
C GLN A 157 2.83 14.35 -9.12
N LEU A 158 2.50 14.36 -10.41
CA LEU A 158 2.17 13.19 -11.21
C LEU A 158 3.44 12.70 -11.93
N ASP A 159 3.89 11.51 -11.62
CA ASP A 159 4.94 10.81 -12.35
C ASP A 159 4.30 9.83 -13.33
N VAL A 160 4.71 9.87 -14.59
CA VAL A 160 4.22 9.01 -15.68
C VAL A 160 5.39 8.34 -16.36
N ALA A 161 5.28 7.03 -16.58
CA ALA A 161 6.26 6.25 -17.33
C ALA A 161 5.59 5.10 -18.08
N TYR A 162 6.20 4.66 -19.18
CA TYR A 162 5.84 3.41 -19.85
C TYR A 162 6.69 2.27 -19.29
N LYS A 163 6.03 1.23 -18.75
CA LYS A 163 6.68 -0.02 -18.33
C LYS A 163 5.99 -1.19 -19.02
N ASN A 164 6.78 -1.99 -19.77
CA ASN A 164 6.26 -3.16 -20.49
C ASN A 164 5.04 -2.81 -21.37
N ASP A 165 5.14 -1.76 -22.17
CA ASP A 165 4.10 -1.23 -23.05
C ASP A 165 2.80 -0.78 -22.36
N ARG A 166 2.80 -0.62 -21.05
CA ARG A 166 1.68 -0.09 -20.27
C ARG A 166 2.04 1.26 -19.66
N LEU A 167 1.08 2.18 -19.70
CA LEU A 167 1.20 3.44 -18.99
C LEU A 167 1.04 3.18 -17.50
N GLN A 168 2.07 3.52 -16.74
CA GLN A 168 2.05 3.49 -15.28
C GLN A 168 2.32 4.89 -14.77
N ALA A 169 1.64 5.23 -13.71
CA ALA A 169 1.79 6.52 -13.06
C ALA A 169 1.63 6.37 -11.55
N THR A 170 2.04 7.38 -10.84
CA THR A 170 1.62 7.60 -9.46
C THR A 170 1.49 9.09 -9.21
N MET A 171 0.71 9.47 -8.21
CA MET A 171 0.57 10.85 -7.79
C MET A 171 1.17 10.98 -6.40
N ARG A 172 2.23 11.75 -6.27
CA ARG A 172 2.94 11.98 -5.02
C ARG A 172 2.40 13.23 -4.34
N THR A 173 2.06 13.10 -3.08
CA THR A 173 1.64 14.21 -2.21
C THR A 173 2.62 14.34 -1.04
N PRO A 174 2.59 15.45 -0.28
CA PRO A 174 3.39 15.57 0.94
C PRO A 174 3.11 14.49 2.01
N THR A 175 2.05 13.67 1.84
CA THR A 175 1.62 12.67 2.83
C THR A 175 1.68 11.23 2.30
N GLY A 176 2.32 11.02 1.15
CA GLY A 176 2.45 9.72 0.50
C GLY A 176 1.96 9.73 -0.95
N ASP A 177 2.07 8.61 -1.63
CA ASP A 177 1.69 8.45 -3.02
C ASP A 177 0.28 7.87 -3.19
N TYR A 178 -0.22 7.84 -4.44
CA TYR A 178 -1.50 7.24 -4.82
C TYR A 178 -1.32 5.80 -5.32
N ARG A 179 -0.20 5.18 -4.95
CA ARG A 179 0.16 3.83 -5.35
C ARG A 179 0.13 3.65 -6.88
N TYR A 180 -0.22 2.49 -7.38
CA TYR A 180 -0.23 2.23 -8.81
C TYR A 180 -1.44 2.85 -9.50
N LEU A 181 -1.20 3.82 -10.38
CA LEU A 181 -2.18 4.29 -11.36
C LEU A 181 -1.82 3.67 -12.72
N THR A 182 -2.75 2.95 -13.31
CA THR A 182 -2.54 2.29 -14.60
C THR A 182 -3.54 2.79 -15.63
N GLY A 183 -3.18 2.77 -16.91
CA GLY A 183 -4.13 3.22 -17.91
C GLY A 183 -3.55 3.36 -19.30
N THR A 184 -4.10 4.32 -20.03
CA THR A 184 -3.77 4.58 -21.42
C THR A 184 -3.73 6.07 -21.73
N CYS A 185 -2.97 6.43 -22.76
CA CYS A 185 -3.14 7.72 -23.43
C CYS A 185 -3.35 7.46 -24.93
N ILE A 186 -4.56 7.73 -25.40
CA ILE A 186 -4.98 7.50 -26.79
C ILE A 186 -5.44 8.83 -27.37
N ASN A 187 -4.89 9.22 -28.53
CA ASN A 187 -5.23 10.50 -29.17
C ASN A 187 -5.13 11.69 -28.19
N GLN A 188 -4.05 11.74 -27.41
CA GLN A 188 -3.80 12.77 -26.38
C GLN A 188 -4.86 12.81 -25.25
N LYS A 189 -5.65 11.76 -25.09
CA LYS A 189 -6.60 11.60 -23.98
C LYS A 189 -6.05 10.60 -22.99
N LEU A 190 -5.71 11.11 -21.81
CA LEU A 190 -5.25 10.32 -20.66
C LEU A 190 -6.43 9.69 -19.94
N ARG A 191 -6.25 8.45 -19.56
CA ARG A 191 -7.09 7.74 -18.61
C ARG A 191 -6.20 6.93 -17.68
N LEU A 192 -6.14 7.29 -16.40
CA LEU A 192 -5.45 6.57 -15.34
C LEU A 192 -6.47 6.12 -14.30
N GLN A 193 -6.31 4.92 -13.79
CA GLN A 193 -7.21 4.34 -12.81
C GLN A 193 -6.48 3.45 -11.83
N THR A 194 -7.07 3.25 -10.65
CA THR A 194 -6.63 2.31 -9.63
C THR A 194 -7.82 1.73 -8.89
N TYR A 195 -7.70 0.47 -8.53
CA TYR A 195 -8.46 -0.18 -7.48
C TYR A 195 -7.47 -0.96 -6.61
N ASP A 196 -7.25 -0.52 -5.39
CA ASP A 196 -6.28 -1.10 -4.46
C ASP A 196 -6.95 -1.85 -3.29
N GLY A 197 -8.26 -2.03 -3.38
CA GLY A 197 -9.07 -2.65 -2.32
C GLY A 197 -9.68 -1.65 -1.33
N ALA A 198 -9.04 -0.49 -1.13
CA ALA A 198 -9.55 0.60 -0.31
C ALA A 198 -9.99 1.82 -1.13
N HIS A 199 -9.36 2.05 -2.27
CA HIS A 199 -9.64 3.17 -3.15
C HIS A 199 -10.05 2.70 -4.55
N LEU A 200 -10.88 3.50 -5.17
CA LEU A 200 -11.22 3.40 -6.58
C LEU A 200 -11.08 4.81 -7.18
N TYR A 201 -10.03 5.03 -7.98
CA TYR A 201 -9.77 6.32 -8.59
C TYR A 201 -9.82 6.25 -10.11
N LEU A 202 -10.26 7.34 -10.70
CA LEU A 202 -10.18 7.58 -12.14
C LEU A 202 -9.73 9.01 -12.39
N PHE A 203 -8.68 9.15 -13.18
CA PHE A 203 -8.19 10.43 -13.70
C PHE A 203 -8.33 10.43 -15.21
N THR A 204 -8.93 11.47 -15.75
CA THR A 204 -8.95 11.73 -17.19
C THR A 204 -8.43 13.13 -17.46
N ALA A 205 -7.73 13.35 -18.59
CA ALA A 205 -7.26 14.65 -19.02
C ALA A 205 -6.93 14.67 -20.52
N SER A 206 -6.66 15.85 -21.07
CA SER A 206 -6.12 16.01 -22.41
C SER A 206 -4.68 16.51 -22.34
N TYR A 207 -3.79 15.94 -23.15
CA TYR A 207 -2.41 16.40 -23.29
C TYR A 207 -2.33 17.50 -24.34
N VAL A 208 -1.93 18.69 -23.92
CA VAL A 208 -1.83 19.87 -24.81
C VAL A 208 -0.56 20.63 -24.50
N ASN A 209 0.33 20.76 -25.48
CA ASN A 209 1.58 21.52 -25.35
C ASN A 209 2.41 21.18 -24.11
N GLY A 210 2.54 19.88 -23.81
CA GLY A 210 3.34 19.40 -22.68
C GLY A 210 2.60 19.37 -21.34
N ASN A 211 1.35 19.82 -21.26
CA ASN A 211 0.56 19.93 -20.03
C ASN A 211 -0.70 19.06 -20.07
N TRP A 212 -1.23 18.72 -18.90
CA TRP A 212 -2.52 18.06 -18.75
C TRP A 212 -3.59 19.10 -18.43
N VAL A 213 -4.62 19.17 -19.28
CA VAL A 213 -5.69 20.16 -19.18
C VAL A 213 -7.07 19.50 -19.22
N GLY A 214 -8.07 20.20 -18.64
CA GLY A 214 -9.46 19.73 -18.63
C GLY A 214 -9.64 18.43 -17.87
N GLY A 215 -8.79 18.17 -16.88
CA GLY A 215 -8.78 16.94 -16.10
C GLY A 215 -10.02 16.77 -15.24
N GLN A 216 -10.48 15.53 -15.11
CA GLN A 216 -11.51 15.10 -14.15
C GLN A 216 -10.90 14.03 -13.25
N PHE A 217 -11.11 14.14 -11.95
CA PHE A 217 -10.76 13.16 -10.95
C PHE A 217 -12.00 12.66 -10.25
N PHE A 218 -12.14 11.35 -10.17
CA PHE A 218 -13.19 10.67 -9.43
C PHE A 218 -12.57 9.82 -8.32
N SER A 219 -13.12 9.91 -7.12
CA SER A 219 -12.84 9.00 -6.01
C SER A 219 -14.11 8.20 -5.69
N GLY A 220 -14.16 6.96 -6.20
CA GLY A 220 -15.38 6.19 -6.20
C GLY A 220 -16.53 6.94 -6.89
N ASN A 221 -17.75 6.68 -6.45
CA ASN A 221 -18.97 7.35 -6.93
C ASN A 221 -19.44 8.49 -6.03
N HIS A 222 -18.63 8.95 -5.07
CA HIS A 222 -19.03 9.92 -4.03
C HIS A 222 -18.30 11.25 -4.11
N TYR A 223 -17.17 11.34 -4.84
CA TYR A 223 -16.42 12.58 -4.97
C TYR A 223 -15.88 12.76 -6.38
N GLN A 224 -16.00 13.97 -6.88
CA GLN A 224 -15.48 14.38 -8.17
C GLN A 224 -14.91 15.79 -8.07
N THR A 225 -13.79 16.04 -8.74
CA THR A 225 -13.23 17.38 -8.92
C THR A 225 -12.48 17.48 -10.25
N THR A 226 -12.18 18.71 -10.67
CA THR A 226 -11.30 18.96 -11.81
C THR A 226 -9.85 18.90 -11.38
N TRP A 227 -8.94 18.72 -12.35
CA TRP A 227 -7.50 18.86 -12.13
C TRP A 227 -6.79 19.34 -13.38
N SER A 228 -5.60 19.86 -13.19
CA SER A 228 -4.68 20.22 -14.27
C SER A 228 -3.24 20.01 -13.83
N ALA A 229 -2.33 19.85 -14.78
CA ALA A 229 -0.92 19.73 -14.45
C ALA A 229 -0.01 20.35 -15.48
N THR A 230 1.10 20.90 -15.00
CA THR A 230 2.13 21.54 -15.82
C THR A 230 3.41 20.74 -15.72
N ARG A 231 4.09 20.52 -16.85
CA ARG A 231 5.39 19.82 -16.88
C ARG A 231 6.35 20.45 -15.89
N SER A 232 7.01 19.64 -15.09
CA SER A 232 7.99 20.07 -14.11
C SER A 232 9.14 19.08 -14.01
N GLU A 233 10.20 19.49 -13.35
CA GLU A 233 11.24 18.58 -12.91
C GLU A 233 10.77 17.84 -11.65
N PRO A 234 11.23 16.59 -11.44
CA PRO A 234 10.97 15.90 -10.20
C PRO A 234 11.51 16.72 -9.04
N THR A 235 10.64 17.18 -8.16
CA THR A 235 11.11 17.68 -6.87
C THR A 235 11.45 16.47 -6.01
N GLU A 236 12.53 16.54 -5.29
CA GLU A 236 12.71 15.68 -4.15
C GLU A 236 11.62 16.07 -3.15
N GLY A 237 10.43 15.48 -3.32
CA GLY A 237 9.29 15.68 -2.42
C GLY A 237 9.64 15.06 -1.09
N GLU A 238 10.44 15.77 -0.35
CA GLU A 238 10.89 15.37 0.94
C GLU A 238 9.86 15.80 1.96
N ASN A 239 9.29 14.81 2.64
CA ASN A 239 8.95 14.99 4.04
C ASN A 239 10.28 14.82 4.79
N PRO A 240 11.01 15.90 5.13
CA PRO A 240 12.24 15.78 5.87
C PRO A 240 11.91 15.12 7.21
N MET A 241 12.72 14.14 7.61
CA MET A 241 12.60 13.57 8.94
C MET A 241 12.82 14.68 9.97
N GLN A 242 11.87 14.85 10.88
CA GLN A 242 12.00 15.81 11.97
C GLN A 242 12.71 15.14 13.13
N VAL A 243 13.73 15.78 13.68
CA VAL A 243 14.51 15.25 14.80
C VAL A 243 14.44 16.22 15.97
N PHE A 244 14.07 15.72 17.15
CA PHE A 244 14.01 16.51 18.36
C PHE A 244 14.21 15.66 19.63
N ALA A 245 14.61 16.31 20.72
CA ALA A 245 14.72 15.68 22.04
C ALA A 245 13.42 15.87 22.82
N VAL A 246 13.06 14.85 23.61
CA VAL A 246 11.84 14.81 24.43
C VAL A 246 12.22 14.55 25.89
N SER A 247 11.48 15.13 26.85
CA SER A 247 11.67 14.82 28.26
C SER A 247 11.21 13.39 28.58
N ASN A 248 11.85 12.74 29.55
CA ASN A 248 11.49 11.38 29.95
C ASN A 248 10.02 11.24 30.39
N GLN A 249 9.44 12.32 30.94
CA GLN A 249 8.07 12.30 31.46
C GLN A 249 7.03 12.32 30.31
N ASP A 250 7.41 12.86 29.16
CA ASP A 250 6.51 13.04 27.99
C ASP A 250 6.62 11.87 27.01
N LEU A 251 7.66 11.00 27.11
CA LEU A 251 7.83 9.84 26.24
C LEU A 251 6.82 8.73 26.57
N THR A 252 5.56 9.03 26.28
CA THR A 252 4.43 8.12 26.47
C THR A 252 3.49 8.14 25.28
N ALA A 253 2.74 7.06 25.11
CA ALA A 253 1.65 6.99 24.16
C ALA A 253 0.38 6.50 24.84
N SER A 254 -0.75 7.16 24.58
CA SER A 254 -2.06 6.72 25.05
C SER A 254 -2.68 5.75 24.05
N PHE A 255 -3.33 4.72 24.56
CA PHE A 255 -4.07 3.75 23.74
C PHE A 255 -5.34 3.27 24.45
N ILE A 256 -6.25 2.66 23.72
CA ILE A 256 -7.46 2.03 24.25
C ILE A 256 -7.19 0.53 24.35
N ASN A 257 -7.25 -0.05 25.53
CA ASN A 257 -7.03 -1.48 25.72
C ASN A 257 -8.24 -2.33 25.25
N ARG A 258 -8.10 -3.66 25.30
CA ARG A 258 -9.15 -4.59 24.80
C ARG A 258 -10.46 -4.50 25.58
N GLU A 259 -10.42 -4.00 26.81
CA GLU A 259 -11.59 -3.72 27.68
C GLU A 259 -12.24 -2.35 27.37
N GLY A 260 -11.70 -1.59 26.40
CA GLY A 260 -12.19 -0.27 26.01
C GLY A 260 -11.80 0.85 26.96
N LYS A 261 -10.79 0.66 27.82
CA LYS A 261 -10.26 1.68 28.74
C LYS A 261 -9.02 2.31 28.17
N VAL A 262 -8.85 3.61 28.43
CA VAL A 262 -7.60 4.31 28.09
C VAL A 262 -6.51 3.84 29.03
N ASP A 263 -5.36 3.53 28.45
CA ASP A 263 -4.16 3.11 29.12
C ASP A 263 -2.94 3.86 28.53
N THR A 264 -1.79 3.77 29.17
CA THR A 264 -0.59 4.52 28.76
C THR A 264 0.60 3.58 28.61
N LEU A 265 1.28 3.68 27.47
CA LEU A 265 2.50 2.96 27.17
C LEU A 265 3.72 3.86 27.37
N SER A 266 4.69 3.42 28.14
CA SER A 266 5.98 4.09 28.22
C SER A 266 6.82 3.78 26.99
N LEU A 267 7.34 4.83 26.36
CA LEU A 267 8.26 4.78 25.22
C LEU A 267 9.71 5.08 25.64
N LEU A 268 9.97 5.16 26.95
CA LEU A 268 11.32 5.36 27.46
C LEU A 268 12.13 4.07 27.30
N SER A 269 13.22 4.14 26.55
CA SER A 269 14.07 2.98 26.27
C SER A 269 15.46 3.42 25.81
N ASP A 270 16.49 2.67 26.25
CA ASP A 270 17.86 2.79 25.73
C ASP A 270 18.00 2.07 24.38
N SER A 271 17.14 1.08 24.13
CA SER A 271 17.05 0.38 22.84
C SER A 271 16.13 1.14 21.88
N LEU A 272 16.39 1.03 20.60
CA LEU A 272 15.56 1.65 19.58
C LEU A 272 14.12 1.12 19.65
N ILE A 273 13.16 2.04 19.69
CA ILE A 273 11.73 1.77 19.44
C ILE A 273 11.38 2.29 18.06
N VAL A 274 10.74 1.46 17.26
CA VAL A 274 10.08 1.85 15.99
C VAL A 274 8.59 1.82 16.26
N LEU A 275 7.98 3.00 16.34
CA LEU A 275 6.56 3.15 16.58
C LEU A 275 5.88 3.63 15.29
N ASP A 276 5.01 2.78 14.75
CA ASP A 276 4.23 3.05 13.54
C ASP A 276 2.81 3.51 13.92
N VAL A 277 2.42 4.68 13.42
CA VAL A 277 1.10 5.29 13.58
C VAL A 277 0.31 5.05 12.32
N LEU A 278 -0.59 4.08 12.34
CA LEU A 278 -1.28 3.57 11.17
C LEU A 278 -2.81 3.60 11.26
N GLY A 279 -3.46 3.18 10.19
CA GLY A 279 -4.86 2.78 10.15
C GLY A 279 -5.03 1.59 9.20
N THR A 280 -5.79 0.57 9.59
CA THR A 280 -5.99 -0.64 8.75
C THR A 280 -6.72 -0.35 7.43
N TRP A 281 -7.27 0.83 7.30
CA TRP A 281 -7.97 1.37 6.12
C TRP A 281 -7.05 2.14 5.16
N CYS A 282 -5.76 2.26 5.47
CA CYS A 282 -4.81 3.12 4.79
C CYS A 282 -3.84 2.30 3.91
N PRO A 283 -3.90 2.38 2.57
CA PRO A 283 -3.03 1.59 1.69
C PRO A 283 -1.54 1.90 1.82
N ASN A 284 -1.16 3.17 2.04
CA ASN A 284 0.24 3.53 2.26
C ASN A 284 0.76 2.96 3.58
N CYS A 285 -0.11 2.82 4.60
CA CYS A 285 0.23 2.12 5.84
C CYS A 285 0.50 0.63 5.59
N MET A 286 -0.28 0.00 4.71
CA MET A 286 -0.03 -1.38 4.29
C MET A 286 1.35 -1.53 3.62
N ASP A 287 1.72 -0.59 2.74
CA ASP A 287 3.03 -0.62 2.07
C ASP A 287 4.19 -0.42 3.06
N GLU A 288 4.03 0.49 4.04
CA GLU A 288 5.01 0.68 5.12
C GLU A 288 5.11 -0.55 6.03
N VAL A 289 3.99 -1.13 6.46
CA VAL A 289 3.97 -2.36 7.25
C VAL A 289 4.66 -3.51 6.52
N ARG A 290 4.49 -3.64 5.20
CA ARG A 290 5.22 -4.63 4.38
C ARG A 290 6.72 -4.39 4.42
N LEU A 291 7.16 -3.12 4.36
CA LEU A 291 8.56 -2.76 4.54
C LEU A 291 9.05 -3.18 5.94
N LEU A 292 8.33 -2.76 6.99
CA LEU A 292 8.69 -3.06 8.38
C LEU A 292 8.71 -4.57 8.65
N ALA A 293 7.79 -5.33 8.08
CA ALA A 293 7.77 -6.79 8.17
C ALA A 293 8.99 -7.46 7.51
N GLY A 294 9.52 -6.84 6.45
CA GLY A 294 10.69 -7.33 5.71
C GLY A 294 12.04 -6.97 6.30
N VAL A 295 12.12 -6.03 7.26
CA VAL A 295 13.41 -5.62 7.82
C VAL A 295 13.81 -6.46 9.04
N HIS A 296 15.13 -6.56 9.26
CA HIS A 296 15.66 -7.34 10.37
C HIS A 296 15.55 -6.58 11.71
N ARG A 297 14.86 -7.18 12.70
CA ARG A 297 14.40 -6.52 13.93
C ARG A 297 15.19 -6.85 15.20
N GLN A 298 16.33 -7.52 15.09
CA GLN A 298 17.03 -8.06 16.28
C GLN A 298 17.45 -7.03 17.33
N SER A 299 17.49 -5.73 16.97
CA SER A 299 17.97 -4.67 17.85
C SER A 299 16.94 -3.58 18.18
N ALA A 300 15.69 -3.71 17.73
CA ALA A 300 14.66 -2.71 17.93
C ALA A 300 13.34 -3.33 18.41
N ARG A 301 12.60 -2.60 19.27
CA ARG A 301 11.22 -2.92 19.65
C ARG A 301 10.28 -2.26 18.65
N PHE A 302 9.44 -3.06 17.98
CA PHE A 302 8.41 -2.57 17.08
C PHE A 302 7.07 -2.47 17.80
N ILE A 303 6.36 -1.38 17.55
CA ILE A 303 5.04 -1.11 18.12
C ILE A 303 4.22 -0.44 17.03
N SER A 304 2.96 -0.86 16.85
CA SER A 304 2.01 -0.12 16.02
C SER A 304 0.86 0.41 16.89
N ILE A 305 0.49 1.67 16.69
CA ILE A 305 -0.70 2.27 17.28
C ILE A 305 -1.64 2.67 16.14
N ALA A 306 -2.76 1.97 16.06
CA ALA A 306 -3.71 2.10 14.97
C ALA A 306 -4.88 3.02 15.34
N PHE A 307 -5.29 3.86 14.38
CA PHE A 307 -6.46 4.73 14.50
C PHE A 307 -7.53 4.28 13.53
N GLU A 308 -8.64 3.76 14.07
CA GLU A 308 -9.63 3.00 13.33
C GLU A 308 -10.93 3.77 13.05
N ARG A 309 -11.62 3.37 11.99
CA ARG A 309 -12.94 3.92 11.63
C ARG A 309 -14.03 3.42 12.57
N ASP A 310 -13.89 2.19 13.08
CA ASP A 310 -14.79 1.66 14.10
C ASP A 310 -14.42 2.22 15.47
N THR A 311 -15.41 2.70 16.20
CA THR A 311 -15.24 3.31 17.53
C THR A 311 -15.45 2.31 18.68
N LEU A 312 -15.94 1.10 18.39
CA LEU A 312 -16.13 0.05 19.38
C LEU A 312 -14.81 -0.73 19.52
N ALA A 313 -14.20 -0.68 20.69
CA ALA A 313 -12.90 -1.33 20.93
C ALA A 313 -12.87 -2.81 20.50
N ALA A 314 -13.91 -3.59 20.83
CA ALA A 314 -13.98 -5.01 20.46
C ALA A 314 -14.01 -5.24 18.93
N ALA A 315 -14.66 -4.37 18.17
CA ALA A 315 -14.70 -4.45 16.71
C ALA A 315 -13.38 -3.98 16.08
N ALA A 316 -12.84 -2.87 16.60
CA ALA A 316 -11.54 -2.37 16.17
C ALA A 316 -10.43 -3.39 16.41
N TYR A 317 -10.36 -4.00 17.58
CA TYR A 317 -9.35 -5.03 17.86
C TYR A 317 -9.50 -6.28 16.99
N ARG A 318 -10.72 -6.74 16.69
CA ARG A 318 -10.88 -7.84 15.71
C ARG A 318 -10.27 -7.47 14.37
N ARG A 319 -10.51 -6.22 13.92
CA ARG A 319 -9.95 -5.72 12.68
C ARG A 319 -8.43 -5.63 12.70
N LEU A 320 -7.85 -5.18 13.84
CA LEU A 320 -6.41 -5.13 14.06
C LEU A 320 -5.79 -6.53 14.05
N ASP A 321 -6.43 -7.49 14.71
CA ASP A 321 -5.94 -8.88 14.75
C ASP A 321 -5.96 -9.52 13.34
N GLU A 322 -7.01 -9.28 12.54
CA GLU A 322 -7.08 -9.70 11.14
C GLU A 322 -5.97 -9.05 10.30
N PHE A 323 -5.82 -7.74 10.39
CA PHE A 323 -4.80 -6.98 9.67
C PHE A 323 -3.40 -7.44 10.04
N ALA A 324 -3.10 -7.57 11.34
CA ALA A 324 -1.82 -8.04 11.81
C ALA A 324 -1.47 -9.45 11.29
N SER A 325 -2.47 -10.34 11.27
CA SER A 325 -2.32 -11.69 10.73
C SER A 325 -2.05 -11.66 9.20
N GLU A 326 -2.83 -10.89 8.44
CA GLU A 326 -2.69 -10.78 6.98
C GLU A 326 -1.36 -10.12 6.57
N MET A 327 -0.89 -9.18 7.39
CA MET A 327 0.34 -8.42 7.14
C MET A 327 1.59 -9.05 7.76
N ASN A 328 1.46 -10.22 8.42
CA ASN A 328 2.55 -10.90 9.14
C ASN A 328 3.24 -10.00 10.19
N MET A 329 2.45 -9.21 10.91
CA MET A 329 2.94 -8.39 12.01
C MET A 329 3.11 -9.26 13.25
N ASP A 330 4.35 -9.49 13.67
CA ASP A 330 4.72 -10.28 14.86
C ASP A 330 5.14 -9.39 16.04
N TRP A 331 4.66 -8.15 16.09
CA TRP A 331 4.95 -7.15 17.13
C TRP A 331 3.66 -6.63 17.77
N GLU A 332 3.84 -5.77 18.77
CA GLU A 332 2.74 -5.20 19.55
C GLU A 332 1.88 -4.25 18.71
N VAL A 333 0.56 -4.48 18.70
CA VAL A 333 -0.43 -3.63 18.00
C VAL A 333 -1.47 -3.16 18.99
N TYR A 334 -1.66 -1.85 19.09
CA TYR A 334 -2.60 -1.20 20.00
C TYR A 334 -3.61 -0.33 19.25
N LEU A 335 -4.78 -0.14 19.85
CA LEU A 335 -5.80 0.78 19.35
C LEU A 335 -5.56 2.18 19.93
N GLY A 336 -5.15 3.15 19.11
CA GLY A 336 -4.96 4.54 19.51
C GLY A 336 -6.27 5.33 19.63
N GLY A 337 -7.29 4.91 18.88
CA GLY A 337 -8.59 5.58 18.90
C GLY A 337 -9.24 5.70 17.54
N ARG A 338 -10.08 6.72 17.38
CA ARG A 338 -10.76 7.00 16.11
C ARG A 338 -9.78 7.50 15.04
N ALA A 339 -10.01 7.13 13.77
CA ALA A 339 -9.28 7.59 12.60
C ALA A 339 -9.39 9.12 12.42
N SER A 340 -8.48 9.84 13.04
CA SER A 340 -8.38 11.30 13.01
C SER A 340 -6.95 11.73 13.35
N LYS A 341 -6.39 12.64 12.57
CA LYS A 341 -5.05 13.20 12.83
C LYS A 341 -4.96 13.93 14.17
N GLY A 342 -6.04 14.59 14.61
CA GLY A 342 -6.12 15.24 15.92
C GLY A 342 -6.11 14.22 17.06
N VAL A 343 -6.93 13.17 16.97
CA VAL A 343 -6.93 12.08 17.98
C VAL A 343 -5.58 11.38 18.01
N ALA A 344 -4.93 11.21 16.86
CA ALA A 344 -3.60 10.64 16.80
C ALA A 344 -2.55 11.56 17.47
N ALA A 345 -2.64 12.87 17.27
CA ALA A 345 -1.75 13.81 17.95
C ALA A 345 -1.96 13.83 19.46
N ASP A 346 -3.22 13.78 19.92
CA ASP A 346 -3.55 13.72 21.36
C ASP A 346 -3.00 12.46 22.06
N ALA A 347 -2.76 11.38 21.32
CA ALA A 347 -2.20 10.16 21.87
C ALA A 347 -0.69 10.25 22.19
N PHE A 348 0.00 11.26 21.64
CA PHE A 348 1.45 11.46 21.80
C PHE A 348 1.74 12.86 22.36
N PRO A 349 1.86 13.05 23.68
CA PRO A 349 2.03 14.37 24.30
C PRO A 349 3.25 15.18 23.80
N PHE A 350 4.22 14.50 23.20
CA PHE A 350 5.44 15.10 22.65
C PHE A 350 5.36 15.48 21.18
N LEU A 351 4.25 15.20 20.49
CA LEU A 351 4.03 15.58 19.09
C LEU A 351 3.07 16.77 19.01
N ASP A 352 3.49 17.82 18.33
CA ASP A 352 2.58 18.94 18.01
C ASP A 352 1.43 18.52 17.10
N ARG A 353 1.70 17.57 16.20
CA ARG A 353 0.71 17.07 15.22
C ARG A 353 1.14 15.75 14.58
N VAL A 354 0.15 14.99 14.10
CA VAL A 354 0.34 13.89 13.14
C VAL A 354 -0.10 14.37 11.77
N LEU A 355 0.84 14.42 10.81
CA LEU A 355 0.58 14.97 9.47
C LEU A 355 -0.18 14.02 8.58
N SER A 356 0.09 12.71 8.70
CA SER A 356 -0.44 11.66 7.83
C SER A 356 -0.54 10.32 8.53
N PHE A 357 -1.25 9.42 7.92
CA PHE A 357 -1.12 7.99 8.09
C PHE A 357 -0.45 7.44 6.81
N PRO A 358 0.67 6.67 6.91
CA PRO A 358 1.40 6.37 8.15
C PRO A 358 2.24 7.55 8.67
N THR A 359 2.67 7.44 9.92
CA THR A 359 3.75 8.23 10.52
C THR A 359 4.59 7.31 11.40
N THR A 360 5.88 7.20 11.09
CA THR A 360 6.81 6.37 11.88
C THR A 360 7.66 7.22 12.80
N LEU A 361 7.77 6.80 14.05
CA LEU A 361 8.63 7.40 15.06
C LEU A 361 9.77 6.44 15.38
N PHE A 362 11.01 6.88 15.21
CA PHE A 362 12.19 6.19 15.68
C PHE A 362 12.62 6.86 16.98
N ILE A 363 12.57 6.12 18.09
CA ILE A 363 12.77 6.66 19.45
C ILE A 363 13.93 5.94 20.11
N GLN A 364 14.94 6.68 20.58
CA GLN A 364 16.07 6.14 21.32
C GLN A 364 16.70 7.26 22.17
N ASN A 365 17.06 6.96 23.43
CA ASN A 365 17.76 7.89 24.32
C ASN A 365 17.12 9.29 24.36
N ASN A 366 15.80 9.36 24.45
CA ASN A 366 15.03 10.61 24.46
C ASN A 366 15.08 11.44 23.15
N THR A 367 15.66 10.91 22.09
CA THR A 367 15.61 11.50 20.76
C THR A 367 14.52 10.84 19.96
N VAL A 368 13.71 11.64 19.29
CA VAL A 368 12.61 11.20 18.40
C VAL A 368 12.91 11.68 17.00
N VAL A 369 12.88 10.75 16.05
CA VAL A 369 12.90 11.04 14.61
C VAL A 369 11.54 10.70 14.05
N VAL A 370 10.86 11.67 13.44
CA VAL A 370 9.53 11.53 12.86
C VAL A 370 9.63 11.46 11.35
N HIS A 371 9.08 10.40 10.78
CA HIS A 371 8.87 10.26 9.35
C HIS A 371 7.37 10.22 9.06
N SER A 372 6.84 11.17 8.29
CA SER A 372 5.42 11.27 7.99
C SER A 372 5.14 10.98 6.52
N GLY A 373 4.17 10.12 6.24
CA GLY A 373 3.84 9.65 4.90
C GLY A 373 4.77 8.54 4.44
N PHE A 374 4.40 7.89 3.35
CA PHE A 374 5.18 6.80 2.79
C PHE A 374 5.01 6.74 1.27
N ASN A 375 6.12 6.61 0.54
CA ASN A 375 6.12 6.37 -0.89
C ASN A 375 6.27 4.87 -1.14
N GLY A 376 5.24 4.26 -1.69
CA GLY A 376 5.19 2.82 -1.91
C GLY A 376 5.91 2.36 -3.17
N PRO A 377 5.84 1.05 -3.50
CA PRO A 377 6.56 0.45 -4.62
C PRO A 377 6.26 1.07 -5.99
N ALA A 378 5.13 1.75 -6.14
CA ALA A 378 4.74 2.41 -7.39
C ALA A 378 5.68 3.55 -7.78
N THR A 379 6.33 4.21 -6.82
CA THR A 379 7.28 5.31 -7.06
C THR A 379 8.67 4.83 -7.50
N GLY A 380 8.93 3.52 -7.48
CA GLY A 380 10.20 2.94 -7.95
C GLY A 380 11.41 3.41 -7.15
N GLU A 381 12.22 4.31 -7.73
CA GLU A 381 13.44 4.82 -7.09
C GLU A 381 13.19 5.48 -5.73
N ARG A 382 12.07 6.22 -5.59
CA ARG A 382 11.71 6.85 -4.32
C ARG A 382 11.38 5.85 -3.22
N TYR A 383 10.75 4.75 -3.57
CA TYR A 383 10.55 3.65 -2.63
C TYR A 383 11.87 3.05 -2.14
N GLU A 384 12.86 2.92 -3.03
CA GLU A 384 14.19 2.46 -2.64
C GLU A 384 14.88 3.46 -1.69
N LEU A 385 14.71 4.76 -1.91
CA LEU A 385 15.19 5.80 -0.98
C LEU A 385 14.47 5.72 0.39
N GLU A 386 13.15 5.50 0.41
CA GLU A 386 12.42 5.26 1.65
C GLU A 386 12.99 4.05 2.40
N ARG A 387 13.18 2.94 1.73
CA ARG A 387 13.76 1.73 2.28
C ARG A 387 15.17 1.97 2.84
N GLU A 388 15.99 2.75 2.15
CA GLU A 388 17.32 3.12 2.62
C GLU A 388 17.26 4.00 3.87
N ARG A 389 16.38 5.01 3.90
CA ARG A 389 16.15 5.89 5.06
C ARG A 389 15.73 5.08 6.29
N PHE A 390 14.76 4.18 6.15
CA PHE A 390 14.32 3.30 7.23
C PHE A 390 15.46 2.41 7.73
N ASN A 391 16.20 1.77 6.82
CA ASN A 391 17.34 0.94 7.18
C ASN A 391 18.44 1.71 7.91
N ASN A 392 18.64 2.99 7.59
CA ASN A 392 19.61 3.83 8.29
C ASN A 392 19.14 4.18 9.70
N GLN A 393 17.85 4.50 9.90
CA GLN A 393 17.28 4.75 11.23
C GLN A 393 17.29 3.48 12.10
N LEU A 394 17.12 2.30 11.50
CA LEU A 394 17.17 1.03 12.23
C LEU A 394 18.56 0.66 12.76
N LYS A 395 19.62 1.33 12.30
CA LYS A 395 20.97 1.19 12.86
C LYS A 395 21.16 1.99 14.17
N GLY A 396 20.21 2.81 14.53
CA GLY A 396 20.19 3.68 15.70
C GLY A 396 19.91 5.12 15.32
N VAL A 397 19.18 5.82 16.20
CA VAL A 397 18.92 7.24 16.03
C VAL A 397 20.26 7.99 16.26
N THR A 398 20.80 8.57 15.19
CA THR A 398 21.97 9.44 15.33
C THR A 398 21.54 10.70 16.07
N SER A 399 22.19 10.96 17.22
CA SER A 399 22.03 12.22 17.94
C SER A 399 22.30 13.39 16.99
N LEU A 400 21.51 14.46 17.14
CA LEU A 400 21.77 15.74 16.49
C LEU A 400 23.22 16.16 16.76
N GLU A 401 24.13 15.89 15.82
CA GLU A 401 25.39 16.61 15.80
C GLU A 401 25.03 18.04 15.38
N SER A 402 25.23 18.93 16.34
CA SER A 402 25.11 20.38 16.15
C SER A 402 26.03 20.83 15.01
N HIS A 403 25.44 21.16 13.88
CA HIS A 403 26.07 21.95 12.85
C HIS A 403 25.73 23.43 13.01
#